data_efe2d976e1e531af3536ec1dfdbfa5fc
#
_entry.id   efe2d976e1e531af3536ec1dfdbfa5fc
#
_cell.length_a   1.000
_cell.length_b   1.000
_cell.length_c   1.000
_cell.angle_alpha   90.00
_cell.angle_beta   90.00
_cell.angle_gamma   90.00
#
_symmetry.space_group_name_H-M   'P 1'
#
loop_
_entity.id
_entity.type
_entity.pdbx_description
1 polymer ?
#
loop_
_entity_poly.entity_id
_entity_poly.type
_entity_poly.pdbx_seq_one_letter_code
_entity_poly.pdbx_strand_id
1 'polypeptide(L)'
;DEIKVEKAICPVAEEVPLSIFINGRHFATAMISPQMRKEFVAGHLYSERIVSAVEEIESIEVEGDVARAIVANPIRAIVPRRPIVSGCGGIASFLDESKLPRIKSDLTINKKQAQEAMKAISLSQTHIATGGVHSVGLFDQSGPVSIIEDIGRHNALDKAIGSLILKGEGFDLGRAFAACTGRVSSDMALKCSVAGIPIVVSRGATTGLAITIAQRTGLGIIGFLRGKRLSVYAN
;
A
#
# COMPACT_ATOMS: atom_id res chain seq x y z
N ASP A 1 17.10 -3.64 -38.72
CA ASP A 1 17.66 -4.46 -37.60
C ASP A 1 16.81 -5.72 -37.45
N GLU A 2 17.41 -6.89 -37.66
CA GLU A 2 16.71 -8.17 -37.45
C GLU A 2 16.62 -8.46 -35.95
N ILE A 3 15.37 -8.71 -35.46
CA ILE A 3 15.14 -9.15 -34.10
C ILE A 3 15.47 -10.64 -34.01
N LYS A 4 16.54 -10.97 -33.29
CA LYS A 4 16.83 -12.37 -32.95
C LYS A 4 15.96 -12.79 -31.76
N VAL A 5 15.17 -13.83 -31.97
CA VAL A 5 14.34 -14.44 -30.93
C VAL A 5 15.05 -15.70 -30.42
N GLU A 6 15.40 -15.69 -29.12
CA GLU A 6 15.95 -16.86 -28.44
C GLU A 6 14.92 -17.40 -27.45
N LYS A 7 14.79 -18.74 -27.38
CA LYS A 7 13.94 -19.39 -26.39
C LYS A 7 14.66 -19.39 -25.03
N ALA A 8 14.06 -18.76 -24.04
CA ALA A 8 14.53 -18.78 -22.65
C ALA A 8 13.37 -19.14 -21.70
N ILE A 9 13.69 -19.80 -20.59
CA ILE A 9 12.74 -20.02 -19.49
C ILE A 9 12.91 -18.84 -18.54
N CYS A 10 11.90 -17.98 -18.49
CA CYS A 10 11.88 -16.83 -17.58
C CYS A 10 10.82 -17.03 -16.50
N PRO A 11 11.13 -16.76 -15.23
CA PRO A 11 10.13 -16.75 -14.18
C PRO A 11 9.11 -15.62 -14.44
N VAL A 12 7.84 -15.90 -14.16
CA VAL A 12 6.73 -14.97 -14.35
C VAL A 12 6.02 -14.77 -13.01
N ALA A 13 5.63 -13.52 -12.70
CA ALA A 13 4.86 -13.24 -11.51
C ALA A 13 3.45 -13.83 -11.63
N GLU A 14 3.01 -14.49 -10.57
CA GLU A 14 1.67 -15.08 -10.51
C GLU A 14 0.64 -14.04 -10.05
N GLU A 15 -0.52 -14.03 -10.72
CA GLU A 15 -1.64 -13.17 -10.43
C GLU A 15 -2.90 -14.01 -10.26
N VAL A 16 -3.62 -13.79 -9.16
CA VAL A 16 -4.85 -14.52 -8.86
C VAL A 16 -5.98 -13.56 -8.47
N PRO A 17 -7.23 -13.85 -8.82
CA PRO A 17 -8.37 -13.10 -8.31
C PRO A 17 -8.59 -13.45 -6.83
N LEU A 18 -8.98 -12.46 -6.03
CA LEU A 18 -9.46 -12.67 -4.67
C LEU A 18 -10.79 -11.94 -4.51
N SER A 19 -11.89 -12.70 -4.40
CA SER A 19 -13.22 -12.16 -4.14
C SER A 19 -13.42 -11.96 -2.65
N ILE A 20 -13.67 -10.74 -2.22
CA ILE A 20 -13.81 -10.34 -0.80
C ILE A 20 -15.29 -10.18 -0.49
N PHE A 21 -15.74 -10.87 0.54
CA PHE A 21 -17.08 -10.74 1.11
C PHE A 21 -16.97 -10.17 2.53
N ILE A 22 -17.80 -9.18 2.83
CA ILE A 22 -17.90 -8.57 4.15
C ILE A 22 -19.31 -8.84 4.69
N ASN A 23 -19.42 -9.50 5.85
CA ASN A 23 -20.68 -9.87 6.48
C ASN A 23 -21.66 -10.53 5.47
N GLY A 24 -21.13 -11.44 4.64
CA GLY A 24 -21.89 -12.21 3.66
C GLY A 24 -22.20 -11.48 2.33
N ARG A 25 -21.82 -10.21 2.17
CA ARG A 25 -22.04 -9.45 0.93
C ARG A 25 -20.74 -9.31 0.15
N HIS A 26 -20.81 -9.52 -1.17
CA HIS A 26 -19.66 -9.26 -2.06
C HIS A 26 -19.28 -7.78 -1.98
N PHE A 27 -18.02 -7.53 -1.66
CA PHE A 27 -17.48 -6.17 -1.52
C PHE A 27 -16.63 -5.77 -2.72
N ALA A 28 -15.66 -6.61 -3.09
CA ALA A 28 -14.73 -6.35 -4.19
C ALA A 28 -14.10 -7.65 -4.68
N THR A 29 -13.56 -7.63 -5.89
CA THR A 29 -12.62 -8.64 -6.38
C THR A 29 -11.34 -7.93 -6.76
N ALA A 30 -10.22 -8.35 -6.17
CA ALA A 30 -8.89 -7.79 -6.38
C ALA A 30 -8.00 -8.81 -7.10
N MET A 31 -7.18 -8.34 -8.04
CA MET A 31 -6.09 -9.14 -8.61
C MET A 31 -4.85 -8.93 -7.76
N ILE A 32 -4.31 -10.00 -7.18
CA ILE A 32 -3.20 -9.97 -6.23
C ILE A 32 -2.20 -11.08 -6.49
N SER A 33 -0.98 -10.93 -5.98
CA SER A 33 -0.08 -12.09 -5.83
C SER A 33 -0.63 -13.07 -4.79
N PRO A 34 -0.49 -14.40 -4.96
CA PRO A 34 -1.23 -15.40 -4.20
C PRO A 34 -0.89 -15.47 -2.70
N GLN A 35 0.25 -14.94 -2.29
CA GLN A 35 0.69 -14.96 -0.89
C GLN A 35 -0.01 -13.89 -0.04
N MET A 36 -0.12 -14.12 1.27
CA MET A 36 -0.59 -13.14 2.26
C MET A 36 -1.99 -12.59 1.96
N ARG A 37 -2.92 -13.47 1.57
CA ARG A 37 -4.30 -13.09 1.23
C ARG A 37 -5.06 -12.55 2.44
N LYS A 38 -4.84 -13.13 3.62
CA LYS A 38 -5.47 -12.69 4.86
C LYS A 38 -5.00 -11.31 5.28
N GLU A 39 -3.69 -11.08 5.19
CA GLU A 39 -3.06 -9.79 5.47
C GLU A 39 -3.53 -8.73 4.46
N PHE A 40 -3.65 -9.11 3.17
CA PHE A 40 -4.22 -8.22 2.18
C PHE A 40 -5.63 -7.76 2.57
N VAL A 41 -6.51 -8.69 2.94
CA VAL A 41 -7.89 -8.35 3.33
C VAL A 41 -7.90 -7.44 4.56
N ALA A 42 -7.15 -7.76 5.60
CA ALA A 42 -7.09 -6.96 6.82
C ALA A 42 -6.60 -5.52 6.53
N GLY A 43 -5.50 -5.40 5.80
CA GLY A 43 -4.95 -4.08 5.46
C GLY A 43 -5.84 -3.30 4.49
N HIS A 44 -6.51 -3.98 3.56
CA HIS A 44 -7.46 -3.36 2.65
C HIS A 44 -8.69 -2.82 3.41
N LEU A 45 -9.26 -3.60 4.32
CA LEU A 45 -10.36 -3.13 5.18
C LEU A 45 -9.96 -1.90 5.99
N TYR A 46 -8.75 -1.90 6.53
CA TYR A 46 -8.23 -0.79 7.32
C TYR A 46 -7.96 0.45 6.47
N SER A 47 -7.20 0.31 5.38
CA SER A 47 -6.81 1.43 4.50
C SER A 47 -8.00 2.04 3.74
N GLU A 48 -9.05 1.25 3.51
CA GLU A 48 -10.34 1.71 2.95
C GLU A 48 -11.31 2.22 4.02
N ARG A 49 -10.90 2.30 5.29
CA ARG A 49 -11.73 2.76 6.41
C ARG A 49 -13.03 1.96 6.61
N ILE A 50 -13.03 0.70 6.23
CA ILE A 50 -14.12 -0.22 6.58
C ILE A 50 -14.08 -0.48 8.07
N VAL A 51 -12.86 -0.68 8.57
CA VAL A 51 -12.55 -0.77 10.00
C VAL A 51 -11.58 0.34 10.40
N SER A 52 -11.61 0.73 11.65
CA SER A 52 -10.72 1.76 12.23
C SER A 52 -9.66 1.16 13.15
N ALA A 53 -9.90 -0.09 13.60
CA ALA A 53 -9.00 -0.84 14.46
C ALA A 53 -9.13 -2.33 14.17
N VAL A 54 -8.12 -3.13 14.54
CA VAL A 54 -8.12 -4.57 14.30
C VAL A 54 -9.22 -5.28 15.07
N GLU A 55 -9.60 -4.77 16.22
CA GLU A 55 -10.66 -5.29 17.10
C GLU A 55 -12.05 -5.25 16.46
N GLU A 56 -12.23 -4.40 15.43
CA GLU A 56 -13.45 -4.37 14.62
C GLU A 56 -13.52 -5.54 13.63
N ILE A 57 -12.44 -6.30 13.43
CA ILE A 57 -12.40 -7.50 12.58
C ILE A 57 -12.60 -8.74 13.47
N GLU A 58 -13.80 -9.32 13.41
CA GLU A 58 -14.13 -10.52 14.20
C GLU A 58 -13.47 -11.77 13.60
N SER A 59 -13.48 -11.91 12.27
CA SER A 59 -12.81 -13.00 11.58
C SER A 59 -12.43 -12.63 10.14
N ILE A 60 -11.38 -13.28 9.64
CA ILE A 60 -11.03 -13.35 8.21
C ILE A 60 -10.72 -14.80 7.89
N GLU A 61 -11.52 -15.38 7.03
CA GLU A 61 -11.33 -16.72 6.48
C GLU A 61 -11.02 -16.62 4.99
N VAL A 62 -10.02 -17.37 4.53
CA VAL A 62 -9.61 -17.42 3.13
C VAL A 62 -9.62 -18.86 2.67
N GLU A 63 -10.43 -19.12 1.65
CA GLU A 63 -10.58 -20.45 1.04
C GLU A 63 -10.49 -20.30 -0.49
N GLY A 64 -9.43 -20.84 -1.07
CA GLY A 64 -9.15 -20.64 -2.48
C GLY A 64 -9.09 -19.15 -2.84
N ASP A 65 -9.87 -18.73 -3.82
CA ASP A 65 -9.94 -17.36 -4.30
C ASP A 65 -11.06 -16.52 -3.65
N VAL A 66 -11.54 -16.96 -2.49
CA VAL A 66 -12.60 -16.28 -1.74
C VAL A 66 -12.11 -15.95 -0.33
N ALA A 67 -12.28 -14.71 0.06
CA ALA A 67 -12.07 -14.23 1.41
C ALA A 67 -13.40 -13.77 2.02
N ARG A 68 -13.70 -14.22 3.23
CA ARG A 68 -14.87 -13.84 4.02
C ARG A 68 -14.40 -13.13 5.27
N ALA A 69 -14.78 -11.87 5.41
CA ALA A 69 -14.51 -11.08 6.59
C ALA A 69 -15.81 -10.80 7.35
N ILE A 70 -15.77 -10.97 8.66
CA ILE A 70 -16.82 -10.49 9.56
C ILE A 70 -16.28 -9.29 10.31
N VAL A 71 -17.01 -8.18 10.24
CA VAL A 71 -16.67 -6.93 10.92
C VAL A 71 -17.81 -6.47 11.80
N ALA A 72 -17.49 -5.89 12.95
CA ALA A 72 -18.45 -5.45 13.95
C ALA A 72 -19.45 -4.39 13.43
N ASN A 73 -19.00 -3.52 12.52
CA ASN A 73 -19.85 -2.48 11.94
C ASN A 73 -19.82 -2.50 10.41
N PRO A 74 -20.74 -3.27 9.76
CA PRO A 74 -20.75 -3.40 8.31
C PRO A 74 -21.29 -2.18 7.55
N ILE A 75 -21.85 -1.17 8.22
CA ILE A 75 -22.46 0.01 7.56
C ILE A 75 -21.44 0.71 6.68
N ARG A 76 -20.19 0.80 7.10
CA ARG A 76 -19.11 1.41 6.32
C ARG A 76 -18.78 0.65 5.04
N ALA A 77 -19.06 -0.64 4.97
CA ALA A 77 -18.87 -1.47 3.77
C ALA A 77 -20.03 -1.33 2.77
N ILE A 78 -21.21 -0.93 3.23
CA ILE A 78 -22.44 -0.87 2.42
C ILE A 78 -22.59 0.48 1.71
N VAL A 79 -22.03 1.56 2.27
CA VAL A 79 -22.09 2.88 1.64
C VAL A 79 -21.29 2.83 0.33
N PRO A 80 -21.93 3.11 -0.84
CA PRO A 80 -21.23 3.13 -2.11
C PRO A 80 -20.09 4.14 -2.06
N ARG A 81 -18.87 3.65 -1.95
CA ARG A 81 -17.68 4.48 -2.13
C ARG A 81 -17.52 4.65 -3.62
N ARG A 82 -17.57 5.88 -4.10
CA ARG A 82 -17.25 6.15 -5.50
C ARG A 82 -15.80 5.72 -5.69
N PRO A 83 -15.51 4.79 -6.63
CA PRO A 83 -14.16 4.32 -6.83
C PRO A 83 -13.28 5.51 -7.19
N ILE A 84 -12.21 5.70 -6.45
CA ILE A 84 -11.10 6.55 -6.90
C ILE A 84 -10.38 5.70 -7.94
N VAL A 85 -10.81 5.82 -9.20
CA VAL A 85 -10.21 5.05 -10.28
C VAL A 85 -8.83 5.63 -10.57
N SER A 86 -7.80 4.84 -10.37
CA SER A 86 -6.44 5.16 -10.80
C SER A 86 -6.35 5.03 -12.32
N GLY A 87 -6.75 6.07 -13.04
CA GLY A 87 -6.66 6.14 -14.48
C GLY A 87 -7.34 7.39 -15.01
N CYS A 88 -6.54 8.36 -15.45
CA CYS A 88 -6.91 9.47 -16.32
C CYS A 88 -8.21 10.24 -16.02
N GLY A 89 -8.09 11.37 -15.34
CA GLY A 89 -8.99 12.51 -15.52
C GLY A 89 -10.04 12.75 -14.43
N GLY A 90 -9.90 13.85 -13.71
CA GLY A 90 -11.05 14.60 -13.23
C GLY A 90 -11.60 14.32 -11.84
N ILE A 91 -10.86 13.80 -10.88
CA ILE A 91 -11.42 13.42 -9.56
C ILE A 91 -11.11 14.42 -8.43
N ALA A 92 -10.42 15.49 -8.69
CA ALA A 92 -10.11 16.52 -7.66
C ALA A 92 -11.37 17.14 -7.01
N SER A 93 -12.52 17.11 -7.69
CA SER A 93 -13.79 17.66 -7.18
C SER A 93 -14.54 16.73 -6.21
N PHE A 94 -14.06 15.49 -5.98
CA PHE A 94 -14.72 14.50 -5.13
C PHE A 94 -13.97 14.17 -3.83
N LEU A 95 -12.80 14.75 -3.61
CA LEU A 95 -12.14 14.66 -2.31
C LEU A 95 -12.83 15.64 -1.36
N ASP A 96 -13.64 15.12 -0.48
CA ASP A 96 -14.13 15.88 0.67
C ASP A 96 -12.95 16.07 1.63
N GLU A 97 -12.32 17.23 1.52
CA GLU A 97 -11.11 17.59 2.26
C GLU A 97 -11.30 17.58 3.77
N SER A 98 -12.53 17.85 4.21
CA SER A 98 -12.87 17.85 5.64
C SER A 98 -12.79 16.44 6.25
N LYS A 99 -12.83 15.40 5.43
CA LYS A 99 -12.77 13.99 5.82
C LYS A 99 -11.40 13.36 5.70
N LEU A 100 -10.40 14.10 5.21
CA LEU A 100 -9.04 13.59 5.14
C LEU A 100 -8.45 13.45 6.55
N PRO A 101 -7.79 12.33 6.88
CA PRO A 101 -7.13 12.18 8.17
C PRO A 101 -5.95 13.13 8.25
N ARG A 102 -5.67 13.66 9.44
CA ARG A 102 -4.43 14.37 9.70
C ARG A 102 -3.47 13.44 10.43
N ILE A 103 -2.30 13.28 9.86
CA ILE A 103 -1.20 12.53 10.46
C ILE A 103 -0.62 13.38 11.60
N LYS A 104 -0.48 12.76 12.77
CA LYS A 104 0.20 13.36 13.92
C LYS A 104 1.42 12.51 14.22
N SER A 105 2.58 12.94 13.75
CA SER A 105 3.84 12.24 13.96
C SER A 105 4.98 13.25 13.94
N ASP A 106 5.98 12.99 14.77
CA ASP A 106 7.26 13.69 14.82
C ASP A 106 8.38 12.89 14.13
N LEU A 107 8.03 11.80 13.44
CA LEU A 107 8.99 10.98 12.75
C LEU A 107 9.73 11.78 11.69
N THR A 108 11.03 11.76 11.78
CA THR A 108 11.92 12.28 10.74
C THR A 108 12.84 11.18 10.26
N ILE A 109 13.18 11.21 8.98
CA ILE A 109 14.16 10.31 8.37
C ILE A 109 15.27 11.10 7.69
N ASN A 110 16.47 10.59 7.75
CA ASN A 110 17.58 11.14 6.99
C ASN A 110 17.72 10.44 5.64
N LYS A 111 18.54 11.03 4.77
CA LYS A 111 18.79 10.51 3.42
C LYS A 111 19.31 9.07 3.42
N LYS A 112 20.16 8.72 4.38
CA LYS A 112 20.76 7.38 4.48
C LYS A 112 19.69 6.33 4.78
N GLN A 113 18.79 6.59 5.73
CA GLN A 113 17.68 5.71 6.04
C GLN A 113 16.76 5.50 4.82
N ALA A 114 16.42 6.57 4.09
CA ALA A 114 15.63 6.47 2.86
C ALA A 114 16.34 5.60 1.80
N GLN A 115 17.66 5.75 1.62
CA GLN A 115 18.44 4.97 0.67
C GLN A 115 18.55 3.49 1.08
N GLU A 116 18.75 3.19 2.35
CA GLU A 116 18.80 1.83 2.90
C GLU A 116 17.47 1.12 2.73
N ALA A 117 16.36 1.80 3.02
CA ALA A 117 15.02 1.27 2.80
C ALA A 117 14.77 0.96 1.31
N MET A 118 15.14 1.90 0.42
CA MET A 118 15.00 1.68 -1.03
C MET A 118 15.86 0.52 -1.52
N LYS A 119 17.08 0.37 -0.99
CA LYS A 119 17.96 -0.76 -1.30
C LYS A 119 17.31 -2.07 -0.84
N ALA A 120 16.80 -2.12 0.40
CA ALA A 120 16.19 -3.32 0.97
C ALA A 120 15.01 -3.83 0.13
N ILE A 121 14.07 -2.95 -0.24
CA ILE A 121 12.91 -3.35 -1.06
C ILE A 121 13.30 -3.71 -2.51
N SER A 122 14.38 -3.15 -3.05
CA SER A 122 14.86 -3.46 -4.40
C SER A 122 15.55 -4.83 -4.49
N LEU A 123 15.88 -5.44 -3.35
CA LEU A 123 16.50 -6.76 -3.26
C LEU A 123 15.47 -7.88 -3.03
N SER A 124 14.18 -7.59 -3.05
CA SER A 124 13.13 -8.59 -2.89
C SER A 124 13.14 -9.60 -4.03
N GLN A 125 12.90 -10.86 -3.70
CA GLN A 125 13.24 -12.00 -4.56
C GLN A 125 12.42 -12.05 -5.84
N THR A 126 11.09 -11.93 -5.72
CA THR A 126 10.20 -12.01 -6.88
C THR A 126 10.36 -10.79 -7.78
N HIS A 127 10.63 -9.61 -7.18
CA HIS A 127 10.91 -8.39 -7.95
C HIS A 127 12.16 -8.53 -8.81
N ILE A 128 13.25 -9.09 -8.25
CA ILE A 128 14.49 -9.34 -9.00
C ILE A 128 14.29 -10.40 -10.08
N ALA A 129 13.61 -11.50 -9.73
CA ALA A 129 13.48 -12.64 -10.62
C ALA A 129 12.57 -12.37 -11.82
N THR A 130 11.47 -11.63 -11.61
CA THR A 130 10.41 -11.49 -12.62
C THR A 130 10.28 -10.08 -13.20
N GLY A 131 10.66 -9.04 -12.42
CA GLY A 131 10.31 -7.65 -12.75
C GLY A 131 8.80 -7.36 -12.76
N GLY A 132 7.96 -8.38 -12.50
CA GLY A 132 6.50 -8.32 -12.63
C GLY A 132 5.76 -7.91 -11.36
N VAL A 133 6.47 -7.68 -10.25
CA VAL A 133 5.86 -7.27 -8.97
C VAL A 133 6.43 -5.94 -8.48
N HIS A 134 5.65 -5.27 -7.66
CA HIS A 134 6.11 -4.16 -6.84
C HIS A 134 6.54 -4.66 -5.47
N SER A 135 7.52 -3.97 -4.88
CA SER A 135 7.89 -4.19 -3.48
C SER A 135 7.55 -2.95 -2.66
N VAL A 136 6.96 -3.17 -1.49
CA VAL A 136 6.66 -2.15 -0.48
C VAL A 136 7.24 -2.62 0.85
N GLY A 137 7.92 -1.73 1.55
CA GLY A 137 8.43 -1.99 2.90
C GLY A 137 7.94 -0.94 3.89
N LEU A 138 7.70 -1.37 5.12
CA LEU A 138 7.53 -0.51 6.29
C LEU A 138 8.81 -0.58 7.12
N PHE A 139 9.29 0.57 7.52
CA PHE A 139 10.57 0.73 8.24
C PHE A 139 10.37 1.64 9.43
N ASP A 140 10.97 1.31 10.53
CA ASP A 140 11.13 2.21 11.68
C ASP A 140 12.60 2.68 11.83
N GLN A 141 12.92 3.26 12.96
CA GLN A 141 14.28 3.73 13.23
C GLN A 141 15.30 2.59 13.37
N SER A 142 14.85 1.37 13.67
CA SER A 142 15.71 0.19 13.83
C SER A 142 15.94 -0.56 12.51
N GLY A 143 15.14 -0.31 11.49
CA GLY A 143 15.26 -0.93 10.18
C GLY A 143 13.95 -1.46 9.59
N PRO A 144 14.01 -2.53 8.77
CA PRO A 144 12.83 -3.08 8.14
C PRO A 144 11.92 -3.80 9.14
N VAL A 145 10.65 -3.39 9.19
CA VAL A 145 9.59 -4.04 9.98
C VAL A 145 8.85 -5.07 9.14
N SER A 146 8.59 -4.73 7.85
CA SER A 146 7.92 -5.60 6.90
C SER A 146 8.34 -5.23 5.49
N ILE A 147 8.68 -6.22 4.64
CA ILE A 147 8.93 -6.03 3.20
C ILE A 147 8.07 -7.03 2.45
N ILE A 148 7.19 -6.54 1.59
CA ILE A 148 6.15 -7.31 0.91
C ILE A 148 6.18 -7.05 -0.59
N GLU A 149 5.95 -8.10 -1.36
CA GLU A 149 5.82 -8.06 -2.81
C GLU A 149 4.39 -8.33 -3.24
N ASP A 150 3.93 -7.62 -4.26
CA ASP A 150 2.68 -7.90 -4.95
C ASP A 150 2.72 -7.34 -6.37
N ILE A 151 1.93 -7.89 -7.29
CA ILE A 151 1.74 -7.34 -8.65
C ILE A 151 1.24 -5.90 -8.61
N GLY A 152 0.47 -5.53 -7.58
CA GLY A 152 -0.06 -4.20 -7.31
C GLY A 152 0.65 -3.52 -6.15
N ARG A 153 1.23 -2.32 -6.37
CA ARG A 153 1.86 -1.55 -5.29
C ARG A 153 0.89 -1.21 -4.13
N HIS A 154 -0.39 -1.01 -4.45
CA HIS A 154 -1.44 -0.76 -3.44
C HIS A 154 -1.71 -2.02 -2.62
N ASN A 155 -1.76 -3.17 -3.29
CA ASN A 155 -1.92 -4.46 -2.63
C ASN A 155 -0.74 -4.78 -1.71
N ALA A 156 0.51 -4.51 -2.18
CA ALA A 156 1.70 -4.69 -1.37
C ALA A 156 1.66 -3.82 -0.10
N LEU A 157 1.18 -2.56 -0.21
CA LEU A 157 0.98 -1.69 0.94
C LEU A 157 -0.11 -2.22 1.88
N ASP A 158 -1.26 -2.65 1.34
CA ASP A 158 -2.33 -3.25 2.13
C ASP A 158 -1.84 -4.50 2.87
N LYS A 159 -1.11 -5.40 2.19
CA LYS A 159 -0.48 -6.57 2.83
C LYS A 159 0.49 -6.16 3.94
N ALA A 160 1.31 -5.14 3.72
CA ALA A 160 2.28 -4.67 4.72
C ALA A 160 1.55 -4.10 5.96
N ILE A 161 0.54 -3.26 5.78
CA ILE A 161 -0.30 -2.75 6.86
C ILE A 161 -0.99 -3.91 7.58
N GLY A 162 -1.66 -4.79 6.83
CA GLY A 162 -2.41 -5.92 7.38
C GLY A 162 -1.54 -6.90 8.16
N SER A 163 -0.28 -7.11 7.72
CA SER A 163 0.66 -7.98 8.44
C SER A 163 0.99 -7.44 9.84
N LEU A 164 0.98 -6.13 10.03
CA LEU A 164 1.28 -5.51 11.32
C LEU A 164 0.04 -5.47 12.21
N ILE A 165 -1.11 -5.07 11.68
CA ILE A 165 -2.35 -5.01 12.48
C ILE A 165 -2.81 -6.39 12.95
N LEU A 166 -2.59 -7.44 12.15
CA LEU A 166 -2.97 -8.81 12.54
C LEU A 166 -2.01 -9.44 13.58
N LYS A 167 -0.79 -8.93 13.73
CA LYS A 167 0.12 -9.40 14.78
C LYS A 167 -0.35 -9.02 16.19
N GLY A 168 -1.21 -8.01 16.31
CA GLY A 168 -1.80 -7.62 17.60
C GLY A 168 -0.81 -7.00 18.61
N GLU A 169 0.42 -6.77 18.20
CA GLU A 169 1.50 -6.27 19.09
C GLU A 169 1.47 -4.75 19.29
N GLY A 170 0.37 -4.09 18.89
CA GLY A 170 0.22 -2.63 19.06
C GLY A 170 1.25 -1.80 18.29
N PHE A 171 1.73 -2.29 17.13
CA PHE A 171 2.70 -1.53 16.33
C PHE A 171 2.11 -0.20 15.88
N ASP A 172 2.78 0.89 16.27
CA ASP A 172 2.38 2.24 15.90
C ASP A 172 2.90 2.59 14.50
N LEU A 173 2.00 2.54 13.51
CA LEU A 173 2.30 2.93 12.12
C LEU A 173 2.75 4.39 12.00
N GLY A 174 2.39 5.25 12.96
CA GLY A 174 2.85 6.64 13.04
C GLY A 174 4.35 6.77 13.34
N ARG A 175 5.02 5.68 13.75
CA ARG A 175 6.47 5.60 13.98
C ARG A 175 7.22 4.89 12.86
N ALA A 176 6.53 4.57 11.76
CA ALA A 176 7.11 3.94 10.58
C ALA A 176 7.00 4.82 9.34
N PHE A 177 7.91 4.62 8.40
CA PHE A 177 7.78 5.17 7.06
C PHE A 177 7.65 4.04 6.03
N ALA A 178 6.97 4.34 4.92
CA ALA A 178 6.82 3.41 3.82
C ALA A 178 7.87 3.67 2.75
N ALA A 179 8.40 2.60 2.13
CA ALA A 179 9.19 2.68 0.90
C ALA A 179 8.54 1.83 -0.17
N CYS A 180 8.49 2.30 -1.43
CA CYS A 180 7.88 1.56 -2.54
C CYS A 180 8.68 1.69 -3.84
N THR A 181 8.68 0.62 -4.66
CA THR A 181 9.31 0.63 -5.99
C THR A 181 8.45 1.35 -7.03
N GLY A 182 7.14 1.40 -6.81
CA GLY A 182 6.15 2.02 -7.70
C GLY A 182 5.98 3.52 -7.47
N ARG A 183 5.14 4.16 -8.29
CA ARG A 183 4.77 5.58 -8.15
C ARG A 183 3.95 5.82 -6.88
N VAL A 184 4.05 7.02 -6.31
CA VAL A 184 3.10 7.50 -5.29
C VAL A 184 1.93 8.15 -6.02
N SER A 185 0.80 7.45 -6.10
CA SER A 185 -0.49 7.95 -6.60
C SER A 185 -1.33 8.51 -5.47
N SER A 186 -2.46 9.15 -5.81
CA SER A 186 -3.47 9.59 -4.84
C SER A 186 -3.90 8.46 -3.89
N ASP A 187 -4.12 7.25 -4.42
CA ASP A 187 -4.50 6.09 -3.61
C ASP A 187 -3.41 5.69 -2.62
N MET A 188 -2.14 5.66 -3.07
CA MET A 188 -1.01 5.40 -2.16
C MET A 188 -0.92 6.45 -1.06
N ALA A 189 -1.07 7.73 -1.41
CA ALA A 189 -1.06 8.82 -0.44
C ALA A 189 -2.23 8.71 0.56
N LEU A 190 -3.44 8.40 0.09
CA LEU A 190 -4.61 8.19 0.93
C LEU A 190 -4.43 7.01 1.88
N LYS A 191 -3.98 5.86 1.37
CA LYS A 191 -3.74 4.66 2.19
C LYS A 191 -2.70 4.92 3.27
N CYS A 192 -1.57 5.56 2.94
CA CYS A 192 -0.57 5.96 3.94
C CYS A 192 -1.18 6.92 4.97
N SER A 193 -1.95 7.92 4.53
CA SER A 193 -2.55 8.90 5.43
C SER A 193 -3.60 8.27 6.36
N VAL A 194 -4.43 7.36 5.83
CA VAL A 194 -5.44 6.63 6.63
C VAL A 194 -4.77 5.72 7.64
N ALA A 195 -3.68 5.07 7.26
CA ALA A 195 -2.91 4.22 8.15
C ALA A 195 -2.08 5.01 9.18
N GLY A 196 -2.01 6.33 9.06
CA GLY A 196 -1.19 7.17 9.94
C GLY A 196 0.30 7.12 9.65
N ILE A 197 0.71 6.55 8.51
CA ILE A 197 2.11 6.48 8.08
C ILE A 197 2.57 7.88 7.66
N PRO A 198 3.56 8.49 8.35
CA PRO A 198 3.88 9.90 8.16
C PRO A 198 4.72 10.20 6.93
N ILE A 199 5.47 9.23 6.41
CA ILE A 199 6.40 9.45 5.30
C ILE A 199 6.31 8.29 4.32
N VAL A 200 6.27 8.61 3.01
CA VAL A 200 6.43 7.62 1.94
C VAL A 200 7.60 7.99 1.02
N VAL A 201 8.47 7.00 0.81
CA VAL A 201 9.65 7.09 -0.07
C VAL A 201 9.41 6.25 -1.30
N SER A 202 9.66 6.77 -2.50
CA SER A 202 9.44 6.07 -3.75
C SER A 202 10.64 6.15 -4.70
N ARG A 203 10.89 5.04 -5.40
CA ARG A 203 11.80 5.02 -6.56
C ARG A 203 11.20 5.73 -7.77
N GLY A 204 9.86 5.79 -7.84
CA GLY A 204 9.09 6.34 -8.95
C GLY A 204 8.68 7.79 -8.77
N ALA A 205 7.84 8.23 -9.68
CA ALA A 205 7.26 9.57 -9.68
C ALA A 205 6.13 9.71 -8.64
N THR A 206 5.77 10.94 -8.35
CA THR A 206 4.60 11.32 -7.55
C THR A 206 3.59 12.02 -8.45
N THR A 207 2.30 11.80 -8.24
CA THR A 207 1.24 12.50 -8.98
C THR A 207 0.84 13.81 -8.29
N GLY A 208 0.34 14.78 -9.06
CA GLY A 208 -0.10 16.08 -8.51
C GLY A 208 -1.15 15.93 -7.41
N LEU A 209 -2.14 15.04 -7.60
CA LEU A 209 -3.17 14.79 -6.59
C LEU A 209 -2.60 14.15 -5.31
N ALA A 210 -1.58 13.29 -5.43
CA ALA A 210 -0.89 12.75 -4.25
C ALA A 210 -0.22 13.86 -3.42
N ILE A 211 0.38 14.86 -4.10
CA ILE A 211 1.00 16.02 -3.42
C ILE A 211 -0.07 16.85 -2.71
N THR A 212 -1.21 17.10 -3.36
CA THR A 212 -2.33 17.82 -2.73
C THR A 212 -2.84 17.10 -1.47
N ILE A 213 -3.02 15.78 -1.54
CA ILE A 213 -3.40 14.96 -0.38
C ILE A 213 -2.36 15.06 0.72
N ALA A 214 -1.08 14.92 0.37
CA ALA A 214 0.03 14.98 1.32
C ALA A 214 0.07 16.30 2.09
N GLN A 215 -0.03 17.42 1.38
CA GLN A 215 -0.06 18.77 1.99
C GLN A 215 -1.21 18.96 2.98
N ARG A 216 -2.34 18.29 2.76
CA ARG A 216 -3.54 18.40 3.61
C ARG A 216 -3.54 17.44 4.79
N THR A 217 -2.91 16.29 4.61
CA THR A 217 -2.85 15.24 5.63
C THR A 217 -1.61 15.31 6.50
N GLY A 218 -0.57 16.04 6.09
CA GLY A 218 0.73 16.06 6.75
C GLY A 218 1.61 14.85 6.36
N LEU A 219 1.32 14.21 5.21
CA LEU A 219 2.13 13.11 4.69
C LEU A 219 3.39 13.67 4.02
N GLY A 220 4.56 13.26 4.46
CA GLY A 220 5.83 13.51 3.75
C GLY A 220 5.96 12.62 2.51
N ILE A 221 6.32 13.20 1.35
CA ILE A 221 6.55 12.44 0.12
C ILE A 221 7.95 12.69 -0.42
N ILE A 222 8.73 11.62 -0.55
CA ILE A 222 10.03 11.60 -1.22
C ILE A 222 9.91 10.72 -2.47
N GLY A 223 10.07 11.31 -3.65
CA GLY A 223 10.03 10.59 -4.91
C GLY A 223 11.36 10.58 -5.65
N PHE A 224 11.43 9.80 -6.73
CA PHE A 224 12.60 9.63 -7.58
C PHE A 224 13.89 9.26 -6.82
N LEU A 225 13.77 8.52 -5.71
CA LEU A 225 14.96 8.09 -4.97
C LEU A 225 15.71 7.01 -5.79
N ARG A 226 16.74 7.45 -6.49
CA ARG A 226 17.61 6.61 -7.32
C ARG A 226 19.07 6.97 -7.03
N GLY A 227 19.78 6.07 -6.36
CA GLY A 227 21.14 6.32 -5.91
C GLY A 227 21.22 7.54 -4.98
N LYS A 228 21.90 8.60 -5.42
CA LYS A 228 22.08 9.81 -4.61
C LYS A 228 21.02 10.91 -4.86
N ARG A 229 20.16 10.73 -5.87
CA ARG A 229 19.14 11.74 -6.26
C ARG A 229 17.81 11.40 -5.57
N LEU A 230 17.12 12.43 -5.11
CA LEU A 230 15.77 12.36 -4.56
C LEU A 230 15.09 13.72 -4.73
N SER A 231 13.76 13.72 -4.69
CA SER A 231 12.94 14.93 -4.68
C SER A 231 11.98 14.88 -3.52
N VAL A 232 11.94 15.92 -2.69
CA VAL A 232 10.93 16.08 -1.62
C VAL A 232 9.78 16.88 -2.20
N TYR A 233 8.57 16.31 -2.15
CA TYR A 233 7.35 16.93 -2.71
C TYR A 233 6.43 17.49 -1.64
N ALA A 234 6.45 16.89 -0.46
CA ALA A 234 5.74 17.34 0.73
C ALA A 234 6.52 16.88 1.97
N ASN A 235 6.46 17.67 3.03
CA ASN A 235 7.10 17.45 4.33
C ASN A 235 6.28 18.15 5.45
#